data_a3d96aaf6a3eb2d0e1bada2d68771e46
#
_entry.id   a3d96aaf6a3eb2d0e1bada2d68771e46
#
_cell.length_a   1.000
_cell.length_b   1.000
_cell.length_c   1.000
_cell.angle_alpha   90.00
_cell.angle_beta   90.00
_cell.angle_gamma   90.00
#
_symmetry.space_group_name_H-M   'P 1'
#
loop_
_entity.id
_entity.type
_entity.pdbx_description
1 polymer ?
#
loop_
_entity_poly.entity_id
_entity_poly.type
_entity_poly.pdbx_seq_one_letter_code
_entity_poly.pdbx_strand_id
1 'polypeptide(L)'
;GKIMGCFGLTEPDHGSNPGGMISNFKSDGDYVILNGSKMWISNSPFADIAVVWAKDENKRIHGLIVERGMDGFTTPETHNKWSLRASSTGELIFDNVRVPKKNILPGKSGLGAPLMCLDSARYGISWGAIGVAMDCYSTALKYSLERIQFGKPIAAKQLQQKKLAEMLTEITKAQLLSWKLGKLKNEDRAT
;
A
#
# COMPACT_ATOMS: atom_id res chain seq x y z
N GLY A 1 -14.39 8.32 9.26
CA GLY A 1 -13.78 9.51 8.76
C GLY A 1 -13.51 10.62 9.78
N LYS A 2 -13.34 10.31 11.11
CA LYS A 2 -12.98 11.33 12.10
C LYS A 2 -11.47 11.44 12.32
N ILE A 3 -10.73 10.36 12.08
CA ILE A 3 -9.26 10.29 12.18
C ILE A 3 -8.69 9.57 10.95
N MET A 4 -7.46 9.95 10.59
CA MET A 4 -6.69 9.36 9.51
C MET A 4 -5.62 8.45 10.09
N GLY A 5 -5.44 7.26 9.49
CA GLY A 5 -4.37 6.33 9.87
C GLY A 5 -3.38 6.11 8.74
N CYS A 6 -2.18 5.63 9.10
CA CYS A 6 -1.19 5.12 8.18
C CYS A 6 -0.63 3.77 8.66
N PHE A 7 0.06 3.05 7.74
CA PHE A 7 0.55 1.70 8.00
C PHE A 7 2.06 1.64 7.79
N GLY A 8 2.82 1.47 8.87
CA GLY A 8 4.27 1.51 8.91
C GLY A 8 4.88 0.11 9.03
N LEU A 9 5.19 -0.54 7.90
CA LEU A 9 5.89 -1.83 7.86
C LEU A 9 7.28 -1.70 7.24
N THR A 10 7.37 -1.12 6.03
CA THR A 10 8.58 -1.01 5.23
C THR A 10 9.62 -0.12 5.90
N GLU A 11 10.88 -0.55 5.89
CA GLU A 11 12.04 0.21 6.36
C GLU A 11 12.98 0.55 5.21
N PRO A 12 13.89 1.52 5.37
CA PRO A 12 14.85 1.90 4.32
C PRO A 12 15.60 0.69 3.74
N ASP A 13 16.09 -0.21 4.59
CA ASP A 13 16.89 -1.38 4.18
C ASP A 13 16.08 -2.69 4.14
N HIS A 14 14.79 -2.66 4.51
CA HIS A 14 13.93 -3.84 4.61
C HIS A 14 12.57 -3.62 3.92
N GLY A 15 12.60 -3.53 2.58
CA GLY A 15 11.41 -3.46 1.73
C GLY A 15 10.87 -4.86 1.43
N SER A 16 11.54 -5.60 0.53
CA SER A 16 11.13 -6.96 0.14
C SER A 16 11.31 -8.01 1.24
N ASN A 17 12.10 -7.72 2.26
CA ASN A 17 12.31 -8.58 3.43
C ASN A 17 11.82 -7.88 4.72
N PRO A 18 10.53 -7.72 4.94
CA PRO A 18 10.02 -7.05 6.14
C PRO A 18 10.33 -7.78 7.44
N GLY A 19 10.58 -9.09 7.39
CA GLY A 19 11.04 -9.86 8.55
C GLY A 19 12.42 -9.46 9.07
N GLY A 20 13.23 -8.84 8.22
CA GLY A 20 14.54 -8.28 8.58
C GLY A 20 14.47 -6.97 9.38
N MET A 21 13.28 -6.35 9.53
CA MET A 21 13.13 -5.03 10.17
C MET A 21 14.00 -4.86 11.41
N ILE A 22 14.50 -3.65 11.61
CA ILE A 22 15.32 -3.26 12.76
C ILE A 22 14.57 -2.41 13.79
N SER A 23 13.45 -1.79 13.41
CA SER A 23 12.59 -1.09 14.37
C SER A 23 12.25 -2.03 15.52
N ASN A 24 12.41 -1.54 16.73
CA ASN A 24 12.24 -2.35 17.94
C ASN A 24 11.66 -1.54 19.09
N PHE A 25 11.13 -2.26 20.06
CA PHE A 25 10.69 -1.65 21.30
C PHE A 25 11.10 -2.48 22.53
N LYS A 26 11.24 -1.79 23.67
CA LYS A 26 11.56 -2.39 24.97
C LYS A 26 10.51 -2.02 26.00
N SER A 27 10.26 -2.91 26.95
CA SER A 27 9.31 -2.68 28.03
C SER A 27 9.82 -1.62 29.02
N ASP A 28 8.94 -0.67 29.42
CA ASP A 28 9.19 0.37 30.43
C ASP A 28 7.94 0.60 31.28
N GLY A 29 7.76 -0.15 32.34
CA GLY A 29 6.57 -0.08 33.21
C GLY A 29 5.28 -0.32 32.41
N ASP A 30 4.36 0.65 32.40
CA ASP A 30 3.09 0.62 31.66
C ASP A 30 3.25 1.05 30.19
N TYR A 31 4.47 1.30 29.74
CA TYR A 31 4.82 1.76 28.41
C TYR A 31 5.81 0.82 27.74
N VAL A 32 6.04 1.07 26.47
CA VAL A 32 7.17 0.56 25.70
C VAL A 32 7.90 1.73 25.06
N ILE A 33 9.21 1.62 24.92
CA ILE A 33 10.07 2.60 24.25
C ILE A 33 10.35 2.10 22.84
N LEU A 34 9.79 2.77 21.85
CA LEU A 34 9.90 2.44 20.43
C LEU A 34 11.04 3.22 19.76
N ASN A 35 11.87 2.53 19.00
CA ASN A 35 12.96 3.09 18.20
C ASN A 35 12.98 2.50 16.78
N GLY A 36 13.38 3.31 15.80
CA GLY A 36 13.52 2.91 14.39
C GLY A 36 12.93 3.88 13.42
N SER A 37 12.75 3.44 12.16
CA SER A 37 12.11 4.25 11.12
C SER A 37 11.33 3.39 10.15
N LYS A 38 10.33 4.00 9.49
CA LYS A 38 9.57 3.41 8.37
C LYS A 38 9.61 4.35 7.19
N MET A 39 9.67 3.80 5.99
CA MET A 39 9.82 4.56 4.74
C MET A 39 8.70 4.24 3.75
N TRP A 40 8.40 5.20 2.88
CA TRP A 40 7.36 5.10 1.85
C TRP A 40 5.95 4.92 2.41
N ILE A 41 5.65 5.60 3.51
CA ILE A 41 4.37 5.47 4.21
C ILE A 41 3.37 6.49 3.68
N SER A 42 2.34 5.99 3.00
CA SER A 42 1.23 6.81 2.53
C SER A 42 0.50 7.45 3.71
N ASN A 43 0.16 8.74 3.57
CA ASN A 43 -0.52 9.57 4.54
C ASN A 43 0.28 9.90 5.82
N SER A 44 1.51 9.41 6.00
CA SER A 44 2.29 9.67 7.22
C SER A 44 2.42 11.16 7.56
N PRO A 45 2.57 12.11 6.60
CA PRO A 45 2.72 13.52 6.95
C PRO A 45 1.53 14.13 7.71
N PHE A 46 0.32 13.58 7.59
CA PHE A 46 -0.90 14.13 8.20
C PHE A 46 -1.77 13.10 8.94
N ALA A 47 -1.37 11.83 8.98
CA ALA A 47 -2.10 10.80 9.74
C ALA A 47 -2.12 11.13 11.24
N ASP A 48 -3.26 10.94 11.89
CA ASP A 48 -3.44 11.12 13.34
C ASP A 48 -2.82 9.96 14.11
N ILE A 49 -2.88 8.75 13.53
CA ILE A 49 -2.33 7.52 14.11
C ILE A 49 -1.52 6.75 13.08
N ALA A 50 -0.54 6.00 13.55
CA ALA A 50 0.23 5.05 12.75
C ALA A 50 0.15 3.65 13.35
N VAL A 51 -0.22 2.65 12.52
CA VAL A 51 -0.05 1.24 12.87
C VAL A 51 1.35 0.84 12.48
N VAL A 52 2.21 0.64 13.47
CA VAL A 52 3.65 0.42 13.30
C VAL A 52 4.03 -1.01 13.69
N TRP A 53 4.75 -1.69 12.83
CA TRP A 53 5.29 -3.03 13.12
C TRP A 53 6.74 -2.93 13.58
N ALA A 54 7.02 -3.48 14.77
CA ALA A 54 8.33 -3.46 15.38
C ALA A 54 8.59 -4.75 16.18
N LYS A 55 9.86 -5.05 16.44
CA LYS A 55 10.28 -6.23 17.21
C LYS A 55 10.35 -5.92 18.69
N ASP A 56 9.86 -6.84 19.51
CA ASP A 56 10.11 -6.86 20.95
C ASP A 56 11.54 -7.33 21.29
N GLU A 57 11.88 -7.39 22.57
CA GLU A 57 13.16 -7.84 23.09
C GLU A 57 13.46 -9.32 22.70
N ASN A 58 12.44 -10.11 22.41
CA ASN A 58 12.55 -11.51 21.96
C ASN A 58 12.57 -11.63 20.42
N LYS A 59 12.72 -10.49 19.70
CA LYS A 59 12.70 -10.40 18.24
C LYS A 59 11.37 -10.82 17.59
N ARG A 60 10.28 -10.85 18.33
CA ARG A 60 8.94 -11.09 17.80
C ARG A 60 8.34 -9.78 17.30
N ILE A 61 7.70 -9.83 16.15
CA ILE A 61 7.05 -8.67 15.53
C ILE A 61 5.67 -8.48 16.16
N HIS A 62 5.37 -7.24 16.57
CA HIS A 62 4.08 -6.80 17.07
C HIS A 62 3.65 -5.52 16.35
N GLY A 63 2.34 -5.31 16.27
CA GLY A 63 1.78 -4.03 15.84
C GLY A 63 1.58 -3.10 17.04
N LEU A 64 1.90 -1.83 16.86
CA LEU A 64 1.69 -0.77 17.84
C LEU A 64 0.88 0.35 17.20
N ILE A 65 -0.02 0.97 17.97
CA ILE A 65 -0.68 2.22 17.58
C ILE A 65 0.14 3.37 18.17
N VAL A 66 0.76 4.16 17.28
CA VAL A 66 1.51 5.37 17.64
C VAL A 66 0.66 6.58 17.26
N GLU A 67 0.44 7.48 18.21
CA GLU A 67 -0.40 8.66 18.04
C GLU A 67 0.46 9.87 17.67
N ARG A 68 -0.05 10.72 16.78
CA ARG A 68 0.61 11.98 16.43
C ARG A 68 0.77 12.84 17.71
N GLY A 69 1.93 13.48 17.83
CA GLY A 69 2.26 14.31 18.99
C GLY A 69 2.92 13.58 20.16
N MET A 70 3.12 12.26 20.06
CA MET A 70 4.01 11.59 21.01
C MET A 70 5.45 12.11 20.85
N ASP A 71 6.12 12.39 21.97
CA ASP A 71 7.50 12.89 21.97
C ASP A 71 8.43 11.90 21.26
N GLY A 72 9.34 12.42 20.43
CA GLY A 72 10.27 11.62 19.62
C GLY A 72 9.66 11.01 18.34
N PHE A 73 8.35 11.19 18.06
CA PHE A 73 7.71 10.74 16.84
C PHE A 73 7.64 11.88 15.82
N THR A 74 8.29 11.70 14.65
CA THR A 74 8.27 12.65 13.55
C THR A 74 7.92 11.97 12.23
N THR A 75 7.36 12.76 11.29
CA THR A 75 6.79 12.25 10.03
C THR A 75 7.17 13.14 8.85
N PRO A 76 8.46 13.17 8.44
CA PRO A 76 8.91 13.97 7.31
C PRO A 76 8.26 13.50 6.00
N GLU A 77 7.93 14.47 5.13
CA GLU A 77 7.32 14.20 3.84
C GLU A 77 8.37 13.90 2.77
N THR A 78 8.08 12.94 1.90
CA THR A 78 8.88 12.61 0.73
C THR A 78 8.46 13.50 -0.44
N HIS A 79 9.37 14.34 -0.93
CA HIS A 79 9.13 15.24 -2.07
C HIS A 79 9.65 14.66 -3.40
N ASN A 80 9.26 15.31 -4.50
CA ASN A 80 9.76 15.04 -5.87
C ASN A 80 9.50 13.60 -6.38
N LYS A 81 8.41 12.97 -5.95
CA LYS A 81 7.99 11.67 -6.51
C LYS A 81 7.70 11.79 -8.01
N TRP A 82 8.03 10.75 -8.77
CA TRP A 82 7.80 10.71 -10.22
C TRP A 82 6.33 10.50 -10.58
N SER A 83 5.61 9.71 -9.79
CA SER A 83 4.21 9.38 -10.00
C SER A 83 3.44 9.45 -8.68
N LEU A 84 2.11 9.34 -8.73
CA LEU A 84 1.21 9.42 -7.58
C LEU A 84 1.51 10.65 -6.71
N ARG A 85 1.77 11.80 -7.34
CA ARG A 85 2.21 13.03 -6.68
C ARG A 85 1.14 13.64 -5.77
N ALA A 86 -0.12 13.35 -6.03
CA ALA A 86 -1.24 13.74 -5.18
C ALA A 86 -1.43 12.84 -3.95
N SER A 87 -0.75 11.69 -3.90
CA SER A 87 -0.74 10.81 -2.73
C SER A 87 0.43 11.20 -1.82
N SER A 88 0.16 11.94 -0.75
CA SER A 88 1.19 12.30 0.23
C SER A 88 1.83 11.04 0.81
N THR A 89 3.16 11.02 0.79
CA THR A 89 3.99 9.90 1.23
C THR A 89 5.13 10.44 2.06
N GLY A 90 5.53 9.75 3.11
CA GLY A 90 6.63 10.17 3.95
C GLY A 90 7.24 9.02 4.73
N GLU A 91 7.91 9.39 5.77
CA GLU A 91 8.56 8.47 6.70
C GLU A 91 7.86 8.52 8.06
N LEU A 92 8.14 7.53 8.89
CA LEU A 92 7.86 7.54 10.33
C LEU A 92 9.20 7.36 11.02
N ILE A 93 9.58 8.29 11.88
CA ILE A 93 10.85 8.24 12.64
C ILE A 93 10.51 8.18 14.11
N PHE A 94 11.11 7.23 14.80
CA PHE A 94 10.89 6.96 16.22
C PHE A 94 12.22 7.07 16.97
N ASP A 95 12.34 8.08 17.82
CA ASP A 95 13.48 8.29 18.72
C ASP A 95 12.99 8.24 20.16
N ASN A 96 13.15 7.07 20.79
CA ASN A 96 12.72 6.80 22.16
C ASN A 96 11.24 7.14 22.44
N VAL A 97 10.37 6.86 21.46
CA VAL A 97 8.92 7.15 21.58
C VAL A 97 8.30 6.29 22.66
N ARG A 98 7.70 6.94 23.63
CA ARG A 98 7.03 6.29 24.78
C ARG A 98 5.58 5.95 24.44
N VAL A 99 5.31 4.70 24.08
CA VAL A 99 4.01 4.19 23.65
C VAL A 99 3.33 3.43 24.80
N PRO A 100 2.07 3.72 25.17
CA PRO A 100 1.35 2.94 26.18
C PRO A 100 1.22 1.47 25.77
N LYS A 101 1.41 0.53 26.69
CA LYS A 101 1.28 -0.92 26.42
C LYS A 101 -0.11 -1.31 25.91
N LYS A 102 -1.16 -0.59 26.29
CA LYS A 102 -2.52 -0.78 25.75
C LYS A 102 -2.64 -0.54 24.24
N ASN A 103 -1.67 0.18 23.66
CA ASN A 103 -1.61 0.47 22.22
C ASN A 103 -0.91 -0.66 21.43
N ILE A 104 -0.41 -1.70 22.08
CA ILE A 104 0.05 -2.91 21.40
C ILE A 104 -1.20 -3.64 20.90
N LEU A 105 -1.23 -3.97 19.61
CA LEU A 105 -2.36 -4.67 19.00
C LEU A 105 -2.50 -6.07 19.62
N PRO A 106 -3.71 -6.44 20.08
CA PRO A 106 -3.96 -7.77 20.61
C PRO A 106 -3.90 -8.84 19.51
N GLY A 107 -3.62 -10.08 19.87
CA GLY A 107 -3.74 -11.23 18.98
C GLY A 107 -2.40 -11.75 18.45
N LYS A 108 -2.33 -12.05 17.16
CA LYS A 108 -1.18 -12.74 16.56
C LYS A 108 0.07 -11.87 16.54
N SER A 109 1.18 -12.41 17.04
CA SER A 109 2.53 -11.85 16.87
C SER A 109 3.25 -12.54 15.70
N GLY A 110 4.34 -11.90 15.23
CA GLY A 110 5.14 -12.40 14.12
C GLY A 110 4.77 -11.80 12.78
N LEU A 111 5.50 -12.19 11.75
CA LEU A 111 5.39 -11.61 10.40
C LEU A 111 4.02 -11.89 9.72
N GLY A 112 3.34 -12.96 10.11
CA GLY A 112 2.03 -13.31 9.55
C GLY A 112 0.96 -12.24 9.74
N ALA A 113 1.01 -11.47 10.83
CA ALA A 113 0.03 -10.43 11.10
C ALA A 113 0.09 -9.27 10.08
N PRO A 114 1.25 -8.61 9.81
CA PRO A 114 1.33 -7.60 8.76
C PRO A 114 1.10 -8.17 7.36
N LEU A 115 1.52 -9.41 7.06
CA LEU A 115 1.30 -10.02 5.75
C LEU A 115 -0.18 -10.24 5.45
N MET A 116 -1.00 -10.59 6.44
CA MET A 116 -2.44 -10.71 6.28
C MET A 116 -3.09 -9.38 5.83
N CYS A 117 -2.61 -8.23 6.36
CA CYS A 117 -3.05 -6.91 5.91
C CYS A 117 -2.66 -6.67 4.44
N LEU A 118 -1.45 -7.06 4.05
CA LEU A 118 -0.97 -6.91 2.68
C LEU A 118 -1.74 -7.78 1.68
N ASP A 119 -2.16 -8.97 2.05
CA ASP A 119 -2.97 -9.84 1.18
C ASP A 119 -4.34 -9.23 0.88
N SER A 120 -4.97 -8.61 1.88
CA SER A 120 -6.20 -7.84 1.68
C SER A 120 -5.98 -6.61 0.81
N ALA A 121 -4.87 -5.90 1.01
CA ALA A 121 -4.51 -4.71 0.23
C ALA A 121 -4.26 -5.06 -1.25
N ARG A 122 -3.56 -6.15 -1.55
CA ARG A 122 -3.27 -6.62 -2.92
C ARG A 122 -4.54 -6.89 -3.72
N TYR A 123 -5.54 -7.51 -3.09
CA TYR A 123 -6.84 -7.72 -3.73
C TYR A 123 -7.51 -6.40 -4.13
N GLY A 124 -7.52 -5.42 -3.24
CA GLY A 124 -8.07 -4.08 -3.53
C GLY A 124 -7.33 -3.38 -4.68
N ILE A 125 -6.00 -3.43 -4.69
CA ILE A 125 -5.16 -2.82 -5.74
C ILE A 125 -5.42 -3.45 -7.12
N SER A 126 -5.72 -4.76 -7.21
CA SER A 126 -6.03 -5.41 -8.48
C SER A 126 -7.20 -4.75 -9.20
N TRP A 127 -8.27 -4.39 -8.49
CA TRP A 127 -9.41 -3.67 -9.04
C TRP A 127 -9.06 -2.25 -9.51
N GLY A 128 -8.24 -1.54 -8.72
CA GLY A 128 -7.74 -0.21 -9.10
C GLY A 128 -6.93 -0.24 -10.41
N ALA A 129 -6.02 -1.20 -10.55
CA ALA A 129 -5.21 -1.37 -11.75
C ALA A 129 -6.07 -1.68 -13.00
N ILE A 130 -7.11 -2.51 -12.84
CA ILE A 130 -8.06 -2.81 -13.92
C ILE A 130 -8.84 -1.54 -14.30
N GLY A 131 -9.30 -0.75 -13.33
CA GLY A 131 -10.00 0.51 -13.58
C GLY A 131 -9.15 1.49 -14.40
N VAL A 132 -7.88 1.66 -14.04
CA VAL A 132 -6.93 2.48 -14.82
C VAL A 132 -6.73 1.93 -16.23
N ALA A 133 -6.60 0.61 -16.39
CA ALA A 133 -6.45 -0.01 -17.72
C ALA A 133 -7.68 0.22 -18.60
N MET A 134 -8.90 0.15 -18.04
CA MET A 134 -10.16 0.44 -18.75
C MET A 134 -10.22 1.90 -19.23
N ASP A 135 -9.83 2.85 -18.39
CA ASP A 135 -9.81 4.27 -18.74
C ASP A 135 -8.77 4.56 -19.85
N CYS A 136 -7.56 4.02 -19.70
CA CYS A 136 -6.53 4.11 -20.75
C CYS A 136 -7.00 3.53 -22.08
N TYR A 137 -7.67 2.37 -22.06
CA TYR A 137 -8.24 1.75 -23.26
C TYR A 137 -9.29 2.65 -23.92
N SER A 138 -10.24 3.14 -23.14
CA SER A 138 -11.32 4.02 -23.65
C SER A 138 -10.76 5.30 -24.26
N THR A 139 -9.79 5.93 -23.61
CA THR A 139 -9.11 7.13 -24.10
C THR A 139 -8.34 6.84 -25.40
N ALA A 140 -7.58 5.74 -25.45
CA ALA A 140 -6.82 5.35 -26.63
C ALA A 140 -7.74 5.00 -27.81
N LEU A 141 -8.84 4.28 -27.58
CA LEU A 141 -9.83 3.94 -28.57
C LEU A 141 -10.46 5.20 -29.16
N LYS A 142 -10.96 6.10 -28.33
CA LYS A 142 -11.57 7.37 -28.75
C LYS A 142 -10.61 8.18 -29.61
N TYR A 143 -9.38 8.41 -29.12
CA TYR A 143 -8.37 9.15 -29.87
C TYR A 143 -8.05 8.48 -31.21
N SER A 144 -7.92 7.16 -31.26
CA SER A 144 -7.60 6.44 -32.48
C SER A 144 -8.71 6.48 -33.56
N LEU A 145 -9.97 6.66 -33.13
CA LEU A 145 -11.12 6.87 -34.03
C LEU A 145 -11.17 8.30 -34.57
N GLU A 146 -10.77 9.29 -33.77
CA GLU A 146 -10.81 10.71 -34.12
C GLU A 146 -9.57 11.18 -34.93
N ARG A 147 -8.39 10.63 -34.63
CA ARG A 147 -7.15 11.05 -35.25
C ARG A 147 -7.02 10.55 -36.68
N ILE A 148 -7.00 11.49 -37.63
CA ILE A 148 -6.86 11.20 -39.07
C ILE A 148 -5.40 11.25 -39.50
N GLN A 149 -4.92 10.21 -40.18
CA GLN A 149 -3.65 10.16 -40.90
C GLN A 149 -3.81 9.41 -42.21
N PHE A 150 -3.22 9.95 -43.27
CA PHE A 150 -3.40 9.40 -44.65
C PHE A 150 -4.89 9.28 -45.04
N GLY A 151 -5.68 10.29 -44.69
CA GLY A 151 -7.11 10.39 -45.03
C GLY A 151 -8.03 9.43 -44.28
N LYS A 152 -7.56 8.71 -43.26
CA LYS A 152 -8.35 7.73 -42.51
C LYS A 152 -8.02 7.80 -41.00
N PRO A 153 -8.97 7.42 -40.10
CA PRO A 153 -8.67 7.24 -38.69
C PRO A 153 -7.49 6.27 -38.51
N ILE A 154 -6.64 6.54 -37.53
CA ILE A 154 -5.53 5.60 -37.25
C ILE A 154 -6.04 4.24 -36.78
N ALA A 155 -7.23 4.16 -36.19
CA ALA A 155 -7.92 2.90 -35.86
C ALA A 155 -8.18 2.00 -37.09
N ALA A 156 -8.20 2.56 -38.30
CA ALA A 156 -8.35 1.79 -39.54
C ALA A 156 -7.07 0.99 -39.91
N LYS A 157 -5.97 1.20 -39.21
CA LYS A 157 -4.70 0.48 -39.43
C LYS A 157 -4.67 -0.81 -38.64
N GLN A 158 -4.37 -1.94 -39.29
CA GLN A 158 -4.37 -3.26 -38.61
C GLN A 158 -3.45 -3.35 -37.40
N LEU A 159 -2.30 -2.66 -37.40
CA LEU A 159 -1.42 -2.63 -36.24
C LEU A 159 -2.06 -1.96 -35.00
N GLN A 160 -2.93 -0.96 -35.20
CA GLN A 160 -3.68 -0.34 -34.09
C GLN A 160 -4.84 -1.23 -33.67
N GLN A 161 -5.55 -1.83 -34.61
CA GLN A 161 -6.63 -2.79 -34.34
C GLN A 161 -6.13 -3.96 -33.49
N LYS A 162 -4.95 -4.51 -33.84
CA LYS A 162 -4.31 -5.58 -33.08
C LYS A 162 -4.08 -5.16 -31.61
N LYS A 163 -3.46 -3.97 -31.39
CA LYS A 163 -3.20 -3.45 -30.04
C LYS A 163 -4.49 -3.28 -29.24
N LEU A 164 -5.52 -2.68 -29.85
CA LEU A 164 -6.80 -2.48 -29.19
C LEU A 164 -7.48 -3.81 -28.82
N ALA A 165 -7.43 -4.80 -29.71
CA ALA A 165 -7.97 -6.13 -29.43
C ALA A 165 -7.21 -6.85 -28.30
N GLU A 166 -5.88 -6.76 -28.29
CA GLU A 166 -5.03 -7.31 -27.23
C GLU A 166 -5.33 -6.63 -25.88
N MET A 167 -5.38 -5.29 -25.83
CA MET A 167 -5.72 -4.54 -24.63
C MET A 167 -7.07 -4.96 -24.05
N LEU A 168 -8.13 -5.03 -24.89
CA LEU A 168 -9.45 -5.43 -24.45
C LEU A 168 -9.46 -6.87 -23.92
N THR A 169 -8.75 -7.76 -24.57
CA THR A 169 -8.63 -9.17 -24.16
C THR A 169 -7.97 -9.28 -22.78
N GLU A 170 -6.85 -8.59 -22.56
CA GLU A 170 -6.15 -8.64 -21.27
C GLU A 170 -6.97 -8.00 -20.15
N ILE A 171 -7.65 -6.89 -20.41
CA ILE A 171 -8.57 -6.25 -19.43
C ILE A 171 -9.69 -7.21 -19.04
N THR A 172 -10.31 -7.87 -20.02
CA THR A 172 -11.40 -8.83 -19.80
C THR A 172 -10.93 -10.02 -18.96
N LYS A 173 -9.76 -10.57 -19.26
CA LYS A 173 -9.14 -11.65 -18.47
C LYS A 173 -8.88 -11.21 -17.03
N ALA A 174 -8.32 -10.01 -16.84
CA ALA A 174 -8.04 -9.47 -15.52
C ALA A 174 -9.31 -9.27 -14.70
N GLN A 175 -10.38 -8.74 -15.32
CA GLN A 175 -11.69 -8.59 -14.66
C GLN A 175 -12.26 -9.94 -14.20
N LEU A 176 -12.23 -10.96 -15.07
CA LEU A 176 -12.73 -12.30 -14.74
C LEU A 176 -11.92 -12.95 -13.61
N LEU A 177 -10.59 -12.79 -13.61
CA LEU A 177 -9.72 -13.31 -12.54
C LEU A 177 -10.00 -12.62 -11.21
N SER A 178 -10.09 -11.28 -11.19
CA SER A 178 -10.37 -10.52 -9.97
C SER A 178 -11.76 -10.83 -9.42
N TRP A 179 -12.77 -10.97 -10.30
CA TRP A 179 -14.11 -11.37 -9.90
C TRP A 179 -14.12 -12.79 -9.31
N LYS A 180 -13.41 -13.75 -9.94
CA LYS A 180 -13.30 -15.12 -9.41
C LYS A 180 -12.60 -15.13 -8.07
N LEU A 181 -11.52 -14.36 -7.92
CA LEU A 181 -10.81 -14.22 -6.63
C LEU A 181 -11.75 -13.67 -5.55
N GLY A 182 -12.56 -12.65 -5.86
CA GLY A 182 -13.54 -12.10 -4.93
C GLY A 182 -14.56 -13.14 -4.46
N LYS A 183 -15.06 -13.98 -5.37
CA LYS A 183 -15.95 -15.10 -4.99
C LYS A 183 -15.25 -16.08 -4.06
N LEU A 184 -14.01 -16.48 -4.37
CA LEU A 184 -13.24 -17.39 -3.53
C LEU A 184 -12.95 -16.80 -2.14
N LYS A 185 -12.70 -15.49 -2.04
CA LYS A 185 -12.54 -14.81 -0.74
C LYS A 185 -13.82 -14.82 0.07
N ASN A 186 -14.98 -14.59 -0.55
CA ASN A 186 -16.28 -14.67 0.13
C ASN A 186 -16.62 -16.08 0.63
N GLU A 187 -16.02 -17.09 0.04
CA GLU A 187 -16.18 -18.51 0.40
C GLU A 187 -15.07 -19.00 1.36
N ASP A 188 -14.20 -18.11 1.86
CA ASP A 188 -12.99 -18.42 2.64
C ASP A 188 -12.04 -19.46 1.98
N ARG A 189 -12.03 -19.49 0.64
CA ARG A 189 -11.26 -20.44 -0.19
C ARG A 189 -10.04 -19.82 -0.87
N ALA A 190 -9.76 -18.56 -0.60
CA ALA A 190 -8.56 -17.86 -1.08
C ALA A 190 -7.89 -17.09 0.07
N THR A 191 -6.58 -17.23 0.19
CA THR A 191 -5.71 -16.50 1.10
C THR A 191 -5.16 -15.24 0.44
#